data_c19d7f64729877b440bbe8a8b68897e8
#
_entry.id   c19d7f64729877b440bbe8a8b68897e8
#
_cell.length_a   1.000
_cell.length_b   1.000
_cell.length_c   1.000
_cell.angle_alpha   90.00
_cell.angle_beta   90.00
_cell.angle_gamma   90.00
#
_symmetry.space_group_name_H-M   'P 1'
#
loop_
_entity.id
_entity.type
_entity.pdbx_description
1 polymer ?
#
loop_
_entity_poly.entity_id
_entity_poly.type
_entity_poly.pdbx_seq_one_letter_code
_entity_poly.pdbx_strand_id
1 'polypeptide(L)'
;PHMGHAYSSIVADFFARFKRIEGYNVLFLTGTDEHGQKIEKEAKKNNKDPKIFCDELSETFRSLTKILNLTNDDFIRTTEIRHHKSVIDIWNKLVDSGDIYLDKYSGWYSVSDEAFYEEDEIEENDGKKISKSSGSTVEWVEEESYFFKLSAWQDKLVKFYEDNKKFILPESRRNEVMQFVKKGLKDLSISRTSFSWGIPVPKNNKHVIYVSVSYTHLTLPTTYTV
;
A
#
# COMPACT_ATOMS: atom_id res chain seq x y z
N PRO A 1 -2.24 10.81 -15.05
CA PRO A 1 -2.62 9.43 -15.40
C PRO A 1 -1.90 8.93 -16.65
N HIS A 2 -1.78 7.61 -16.79
CA HIS A 2 -1.21 6.94 -17.96
C HIS A 2 -2.09 5.72 -18.34
N MET A 3 -1.72 5.03 -19.46
CA MET A 3 -2.49 3.90 -20.00
C MET A 3 -2.79 2.79 -18.98
N GLY A 4 -1.86 2.51 -18.05
CA GLY A 4 -2.09 1.50 -17.00
C GLY A 4 -3.25 1.87 -16.07
N HIS A 5 -3.37 3.14 -15.69
CA HIS A 5 -4.50 3.62 -14.88
C HIS A 5 -5.84 3.49 -15.65
N ALA A 6 -5.84 3.83 -16.94
CA ALA A 6 -7.03 3.66 -17.78
C ALA A 6 -7.42 2.18 -17.90
N TYR A 7 -6.45 1.30 -18.15
CA TYR A 7 -6.68 -0.14 -18.29
C TYR A 7 -7.32 -0.75 -17.05
N SER A 8 -6.71 -0.55 -15.88
CA SER A 8 -7.23 -1.12 -14.62
C SER A 8 -8.64 -0.59 -14.30
N SER A 9 -8.87 0.70 -14.55
CA SER A 9 -10.17 1.33 -14.29
C SER A 9 -11.27 0.81 -15.23
N ILE A 10 -10.96 0.64 -16.52
CA ILE A 10 -11.91 0.07 -17.51
C ILE A 10 -12.25 -1.38 -17.17
N VAL A 11 -11.26 -2.19 -16.80
CA VAL A 11 -11.50 -3.59 -16.42
C VAL A 11 -12.39 -3.67 -15.17
N ALA A 12 -12.13 -2.85 -14.16
CA ALA A 12 -12.96 -2.78 -12.96
C ALA A 12 -14.39 -2.33 -13.28
N ASP A 13 -14.56 -1.31 -14.14
CA ASP A 13 -15.87 -0.83 -14.59
C ASP A 13 -16.64 -1.87 -15.38
N PHE A 14 -15.96 -2.65 -16.23
CA PHE A 14 -16.56 -3.76 -16.94
C PHE A 14 -17.20 -4.77 -15.97
N PHE A 15 -16.46 -5.19 -14.94
CA PHE A 15 -16.98 -6.11 -13.93
C PHE A 15 -18.12 -5.48 -13.11
N ALA A 16 -18.01 -4.21 -12.76
CA ALA A 16 -19.06 -3.50 -12.03
C ALA A 16 -20.38 -3.48 -12.84
N ARG A 17 -20.31 -3.10 -14.13
CA ARG A 17 -21.45 -3.11 -15.03
C ARG A 17 -22.04 -4.50 -15.21
N PHE A 18 -21.18 -5.50 -15.45
CA PHE A 18 -21.61 -6.89 -15.62
C PHE A 18 -22.36 -7.38 -14.37
N LYS A 19 -21.82 -7.16 -13.18
CA LYS A 19 -22.47 -7.57 -11.94
C LYS A 19 -23.78 -6.84 -11.66
N ARG A 20 -23.89 -5.57 -12.03
CA ARG A 20 -25.16 -4.83 -11.97
C ARG A 20 -26.22 -5.42 -12.91
N ILE A 21 -25.83 -5.83 -14.12
CA ILE A 21 -26.74 -6.52 -15.07
C ILE A 21 -27.20 -7.86 -14.48
N GLU A 22 -26.36 -8.57 -13.76
CA GLU A 22 -26.74 -9.80 -13.05
C GLU A 22 -27.62 -9.56 -11.81
N GLY A 23 -27.95 -8.32 -11.49
CA GLY A 23 -28.82 -7.95 -10.35
C GLY A 23 -28.10 -7.80 -9.00
N TYR A 24 -26.75 -7.78 -8.98
CA TYR A 24 -26.01 -7.52 -7.76
C TYR A 24 -26.03 -6.04 -7.37
N ASN A 25 -26.08 -5.77 -6.07
CA ASN A 25 -25.79 -4.43 -5.54
C ASN A 25 -24.27 -4.23 -5.55
N VAL A 26 -23.78 -3.33 -6.39
CA VAL A 26 -22.35 -3.13 -6.63
C VAL A 26 -21.96 -1.71 -6.22
N LEU A 27 -20.98 -1.60 -5.32
CA LEU A 27 -20.26 -0.37 -5.03
C LEU A 27 -18.92 -0.41 -5.78
N PHE A 28 -18.76 0.44 -6.78
CA PHE A 28 -17.50 0.61 -7.50
C PHE A 28 -16.76 1.86 -7.00
N LEU A 29 -15.71 1.63 -6.23
CA LEU A 29 -14.86 2.67 -5.67
C LEU A 29 -13.58 2.79 -6.49
N THR A 30 -13.17 4.03 -6.78
CA THR A 30 -11.84 4.38 -7.29
C THR A 30 -11.28 5.57 -6.51
N GLY A 31 -10.03 5.95 -6.75
CA GLY A 31 -9.44 7.07 -6.03
C GLY A 31 -7.95 7.23 -6.25
N THR A 32 -7.33 8.07 -5.41
CA THR A 32 -5.90 8.36 -5.45
C THR A 32 -5.24 8.12 -4.09
N ASP A 33 -4.08 7.45 -4.13
CA ASP A 33 -3.15 7.37 -3.01
C ASP A 33 -2.18 8.55 -3.09
N GLU A 34 -2.20 9.40 -2.05
CA GLU A 34 -1.61 10.75 -2.11
C GLU A 34 -0.54 10.98 -1.03
N HIS A 35 -0.22 9.99 -0.22
CA HIS A 35 0.76 10.12 0.84
C HIS A 35 2.14 9.55 0.45
N GLY A 36 3.14 9.84 1.28
CA GLY A 36 4.47 9.28 1.16
C GLY A 36 5.55 10.26 0.72
N GLN A 37 6.79 9.81 0.86
CA GLN A 37 7.97 10.62 0.64
C GLN A 37 8.13 11.07 -0.82
N LYS A 38 7.70 10.25 -1.80
CA LYS A 38 7.77 10.60 -3.22
C LYS A 38 6.94 11.83 -3.54
N ILE A 39 5.70 11.85 -3.04
CA ILE A 39 4.78 12.98 -3.23
C ILE A 39 5.34 14.23 -2.56
N GLU A 40 5.82 14.13 -1.31
CA GLU A 40 6.42 15.26 -0.61
C GLU A 40 7.62 15.85 -1.36
N LYS A 41 8.53 14.99 -1.85
CA LYS A 41 9.69 15.42 -2.66
C LYS A 41 9.27 16.05 -3.99
N GLU A 42 8.29 15.48 -4.68
CA GLU A 42 7.86 15.98 -5.98
C GLU A 42 7.12 17.32 -5.85
N ALA A 43 6.28 17.46 -4.83
CA ALA A 43 5.65 18.75 -4.50
C ALA A 43 6.70 19.83 -4.23
N LYS A 44 7.73 19.50 -3.44
CA LYS A 44 8.84 20.42 -3.15
C LYS A 44 9.62 20.82 -4.39
N LYS A 45 9.90 19.91 -5.34
CA LYS A 45 10.54 20.22 -6.63
C LYS A 45 9.71 21.21 -7.45
N ASN A 46 8.39 21.12 -7.34
CA ASN A 46 7.45 22.01 -8.03
C ASN A 46 7.15 23.28 -7.23
N ASN A 47 7.85 23.55 -6.12
CA ASN A 47 7.62 24.68 -5.21
C ASN A 47 6.15 24.77 -4.75
N LYS A 48 5.50 23.63 -4.50
CA LYS A 48 4.10 23.54 -4.07
C LYS A 48 3.99 22.87 -2.69
N ASP A 49 2.97 23.26 -1.95
CA ASP A 49 2.51 22.50 -0.80
C ASP A 49 2.02 21.12 -1.26
N PRO A 50 2.35 20.01 -0.54
CA PRO A 50 1.93 18.66 -0.94
C PRO A 50 0.43 18.51 -1.11
N LYS A 51 -0.39 19.19 -0.29
CA LYS A 51 -1.85 19.13 -0.41
C LYS A 51 -2.34 19.77 -1.70
N ILE A 52 -1.82 20.97 -2.03
CA ILE A 52 -2.14 21.67 -3.26
C ILE A 52 -1.71 20.87 -4.48
N PHE A 53 -0.50 20.29 -4.43
CA PHE A 53 0.01 19.42 -5.49
C PHE A 53 -0.89 18.21 -5.72
N CYS A 54 -1.32 17.52 -4.64
CA CYS A 54 -2.25 16.41 -4.74
C CYS A 54 -3.65 16.84 -5.23
N ASP A 55 -4.15 18.02 -4.83
CA ASP A 55 -5.44 18.53 -5.29
C ASP A 55 -5.47 18.70 -6.82
N GLU A 56 -4.41 19.26 -7.39
CA GLU A 56 -4.30 19.43 -8.84
C GLU A 56 -4.18 18.07 -9.56
N LEU A 57 -3.34 17.16 -9.06
CA LEU A 57 -3.15 15.86 -9.68
C LEU A 57 -4.40 14.99 -9.59
N SER A 58 -5.07 14.95 -8.45
CA SER A 58 -6.27 14.14 -8.27
C SER A 58 -7.41 14.54 -9.20
N GLU A 59 -7.49 15.84 -9.55
CA GLU A 59 -8.49 16.29 -10.52
C GLU A 59 -8.23 15.72 -11.92
N THR A 60 -6.98 15.49 -12.30
CA THR A 60 -6.68 14.82 -13.58
C THR A 60 -7.17 13.38 -13.60
N PHE A 61 -7.06 12.66 -12.46
CA PHE A 61 -7.59 11.30 -12.31
C PHE A 61 -9.13 11.30 -12.27
N ARG A 62 -9.73 12.27 -11.59
CA ARG A 62 -11.19 12.46 -11.59
C ARG A 62 -11.74 12.77 -12.98
N SER A 63 -11.02 13.58 -13.76
CA SER A 63 -11.36 13.87 -15.15
C SER A 63 -11.27 12.62 -16.03
N LEU A 64 -10.28 11.74 -15.78
CA LEU A 64 -10.14 10.48 -16.50
C LEU A 64 -11.37 9.58 -16.33
N THR A 65 -12.00 9.54 -15.15
CA THR A 65 -13.22 8.74 -14.94
C THR A 65 -14.36 9.22 -15.83
N LYS A 66 -14.47 10.54 -16.05
CA LYS A 66 -15.48 11.13 -16.94
C LYS A 66 -15.18 10.84 -18.40
N ILE A 67 -13.91 11.00 -18.84
CA ILE A 67 -13.47 10.75 -20.22
C ILE A 67 -13.71 9.31 -20.62
N LEU A 68 -13.45 8.36 -19.71
CA LEU A 68 -13.63 6.93 -19.92
C LEU A 68 -15.08 6.45 -19.66
N ASN A 69 -15.99 7.37 -19.28
CA ASN A 69 -17.37 7.06 -18.94
C ASN A 69 -17.49 5.91 -17.91
N LEU A 70 -16.64 5.95 -16.86
CA LEU A 70 -16.67 4.97 -15.79
C LEU A 70 -17.90 5.16 -14.91
N THR A 71 -18.41 4.06 -14.37
CA THR A 71 -19.61 4.04 -13.50
C THR A 71 -19.28 3.94 -12.03
N ASN A 72 -18.13 4.49 -11.62
CA ASN A 72 -17.74 4.51 -10.22
C ASN A 72 -18.74 5.32 -9.39
N ASP A 73 -19.13 4.74 -8.25
CA ASP A 73 -20.08 5.34 -7.32
C ASP A 73 -19.41 6.41 -6.46
N ASP A 74 -18.12 6.26 -6.17
CA ASP A 74 -17.35 7.19 -5.36
C ASP A 74 -15.92 7.32 -5.89
N PHE A 75 -15.27 8.44 -5.50
CA PHE A 75 -13.87 8.72 -5.73
C PHE A 75 -13.23 9.15 -4.41
N ILE A 76 -12.49 8.25 -3.79
CA ILE A 76 -11.83 8.47 -2.50
C ILE A 76 -10.41 9.00 -2.69
N ARG A 77 -10.01 9.94 -1.85
CA ARG A 77 -8.63 10.41 -1.75
C ARG A 77 -8.10 10.08 -0.37
N THR A 78 -6.87 9.57 -0.27
CA THR A 78 -6.30 9.25 1.03
C THR A 78 -6.08 10.47 1.92
N THR A 79 -6.08 11.68 1.33
CA THR A 79 -6.05 12.97 2.04
C THR A 79 -7.41 13.46 2.54
N GLU A 80 -8.50 12.78 2.26
CA GLU A 80 -9.81 13.17 2.76
C GLU A 80 -9.99 12.86 4.25
N ILE A 81 -10.70 13.73 4.94
CA ILE A 81 -11.00 13.58 6.39
C ILE A 81 -11.71 12.25 6.67
N ARG A 82 -12.63 11.82 5.80
CA ARG A 82 -13.34 10.53 5.97
C ARG A 82 -12.38 9.33 5.92
N HIS A 83 -11.36 9.38 5.06
CA HIS A 83 -10.32 8.35 5.00
C HIS A 83 -9.45 8.39 6.27
N HIS A 84 -8.98 9.58 6.69
CA HIS A 84 -8.20 9.74 7.91
C HIS A 84 -8.92 9.18 9.14
N LYS A 85 -10.22 9.47 9.31
CA LYS A 85 -11.03 8.92 10.41
C LYS A 85 -11.02 7.40 10.42
N SER A 86 -11.27 6.78 9.28
CA SER A 86 -11.29 5.31 9.17
C SER A 86 -9.92 4.68 9.49
N VAL A 87 -8.83 5.30 9.02
CA VAL A 87 -7.47 4.84 9.33
C VAL A 87 -7.17 4.95 10.82
N ILE A 88 -7.52 6.08 11.46
CA ILE A 88 -7.31 6.30 12.89
C ILE A 88 -8.15 5.31 13.72
N ASP A 89 -9.40 5.03 13.32
CA ASP A 89 -10.26 4.06 14.02
C ASP A 89 -9.68 2.65 13.96
N ILE A 90 -9.18 2.22 12.79
CA ILE A 90 -8.51 0.92 12.65
C ILE A 90 -7.22 0.88 13.48
N TRP A 91 -6.41 1.93 13.40
CA TRP A 91 -5.18 2.05 14.18
C TRP A 91 -5.44 1.88 15.68
N ASN A 92 -6.38 2.61 16.22
CA ASN A 92 -6.72 2.54 17.65
C ASN A 92 -7.18 1.14 18.05
N LYS A 93 -8.04 0.50 17.24
CA LYS A 93 -8.48 -0.90 17.49
C LYS A 93 -7.31 -1.88 17.52
N LEU A 94 -6.35 -1.74 16.62
CA LEU A 94 -5.17 -2.61 16.58
C LEU A 94 -4.19 -2.33 17.71
N VAL A 95 -4.10 -1.09 18.19
CA VAL A 95 -3.34 -0.75 19.40
C VAL A 95 -4.01 -1.35 20.63
N ASP A 96 -5.32 -1.20 20.76
CA ASP A 96 -6.10 -1.71 21.90
C ASP A 96 -6.09 -3.24 21.96
N SER A 97 -6.04 -3.93 20.81
CA SER A 97 -5.88 -5.40 20.75
C SER A 97 -4.44 -5.87 20.99
N GLY A 98 -3.46 -4.95 21.05
CA GLY A 98 -2.04 -5.27 21.22
C GLY A 98 -1.37 -5.82 19.96
N ASP A 99 -2.00 -5.64 18.80
CA ASP A 99 -1.46 -6.04 17.50
C ASP A 99 -0.47 -5.00 16.93
N ILE A 100 -0.41 -3.78 17.49
CA ILE A 100 0.56 -2.74 17.15
C ILE A 100 1.46 -2.45 18.36
N TYR A 101 2.75 -2.36 18.13
CA TYR A 101 3.76 -1.99 19.15
C TYR A 101 4.83 -1.09 18.56
N LEU A 102 5.55 -0.35 19.40
CA LEU A 102 6.66 0.52 19.04
C LEU A 102 7.98 -0.23 19.27
N ASP A 103 8.87 -0.20 18.28
CA ASP A 103 10.20 -0.78 18.37
C ASP A 103 11.18 -0.02 17.47
N LYS A 104 12.47 -0.34 17.58
CA LYS A 104 13.48 0.16 16.66
C LYS A 104 13.64 -0.77 15.49
N TYR A 105 13.65 -0.21 14.30
CA TYR A 105 13.93 -0.92 13.08
C TYR A 105 15.28 -0.48 12.52
N SER A 106 16.09 -1.44 12.10
CA SER A 106 17.29 -1.20 11.32
C SER A 106 17.28 -2.11 10.10
N GLY A 107 17.58 -1.55 8.94
CA GLY A 107 17.59 -2.31 7.69
C GLY A 107 18.01 -1.46 6.50
N TRP A 108 18.19 -2.14 5.37
CA TRP A 108 18.50 -1.50 4.09
C TRP A 108 17.22 -0.95 3.46
N TYR A 109 17.14 0.36 3.31
CA TYR A 109 15.96 1.05 2.78
C TYR A 109 16.23 1.67 1.41
N SER A 110 15.36 1.42 0.44
CA SER A 110 15.35 2.12 -0.83
C SER A 110 14.28 3.21 -0.83
N VAL A 111 14.70 4.45 -1.02
CA VAL A 111 13.79 5.60 -1.14
C VAL A 111 12.97 5.53 -2.45
N SER A 112 13.54 4.98 -3.53
CA SER A 112 12.85 4.85 -4.81
C SER A 112 11.76 3.79 -4.81
N ASP A 113 11.98 2.69 -4.08
CA ASP A 113 11.03 1.59 -3.98
C ASP A 113 10.10 1.75 -2.78
N GLU A 114 10.45 2.70 -1.87
CA GLU A 114 9.79 2.91 -0.58
C GLU A 114 9.72 1.62 0.25
N ALA A 115 10.78 0.78 0.15
CA ALA A 115 10.84 -0.57 0.68
C ALA A 115 12.10 -0.82 1.49
N PHE A 116 11.98 -1.69 2.50
CA PHE A 116 13.12 -2.28 3.18
C PHE A 116 13.48 -3.62 2.56
N TYR A 117 14.77 -3.92 2.58
CA TYR A 117 15.35 -5.14 2.04
C TYR A 117 16.17 -5.86 3.10
N GLU A 118 16.13 -7.18 3.10
CA GLU A 118 17.00 -8.03 3.91
C GLU A 118 18.40 -8.09 3.27
N GLU A 119 19.43 -8.49 4.04
CA GLU A 119 20.82 -8.55 3.55
C GLU A 119 20.97 -9.48 2.35
N ASP A 120 20.21 -10.57 2.27
CA ASP A 120 20.21 -11.53 1.16
C ASP A 120 19.53 -11.01 -0.12
N GLU A 121 18.75 -9.93 -0.01
CA GLU A 121 18.09 -9.25 -1.14
C GLU A 121 18.93 -8.12 -1.73
N ILE A 122 20.15 -7.91 -1.20
CA ILE A 122 21.05 -6.83 -1.60
C ILE A 122 22.26 -7.39 -2.31
N GLU A 123 22.79 -6.61 -3.24
CA GLU A 123 24.08 -6.83 -3.89
C GLU A 123 24.87 -5.52 -3.97
N GLU A 124 26.18 -5.63 -4.18
CA GLU A 124 27.05 -4.48 -4.38
C GLU A 124 27.34 -4.32 -5.87
N ASN A 125 27.07 -3.13 -6.39
CA ASN A 125 27.35 -2.75 -7.77
C ASN A 125 28.01 -1.38 -7.79
N ASP A 126 29.21 -1.27 -8.40
CA ASP A 126 30.02 -0.04 -8.48
C ASP A 126 30.21 0.66 -7.11
N GLY A 127 30.47 -0.11 -6.05
CA GLY A 127 30.66 0.41 -4.69
C GLY A 127 29.41 0.96 -4.01
N LYS A 128 28.22 0.68 -4.58
CA LYS A 128 26.92 1.00 -3.99
C LYS A 128 26.14 -0.27 -3.71
N LYS A 129 25.45 -0.29 -2.58
CA LYS A 129 24.49 -1.35 -2.28
C LYS A 129 23.17 -1.07 -3.02
N ILE A 130 22.69 -2.07 -3.72
CA ILE A 130 21.46 -2.02 -4.51
C ILE A 130 20.58 -3.24 -4.22
N SER A 131 19.29 -3.07 -4.42
CA SER A 131 18.32 -4.18 -4.36
C SER A 131 18.47 -5.08 -5.57
N LYS A 132 18.57 -6.39 -5.38
CA LYS A 132 18.60 -7.38 -6.45
C LYS A 132 17.35 -7.40 -7.32
N SER A 133 16.20 -7.03 -6.75
CA SER A 133 14.91 -7.09 -7.44
C SER A 133 14.64 -5.87 -8.32
N SER A 134 15.06 -4.67 -7.89
CA SER A 134 14.73 -3.41 -8.58
C SER A 134 15.96 -2.70 -9.14
N GLY A 135 17.17 -3.05 -8.69
CA GLY A 135 18.40 -2.30 -8.99
C GLY A 135 18.50 -0.94 -8.29
N SER A 136 17.56 -0.62 -7.41
CA SER A 136 17.52 0.65 -6.69
C SER A 136 18.56 0.70 -5.59
N THR A 137 19.17 1.87 -5.41
CA THR A 137 20.12 2.09 -4.30
C THR A 137 19.45 1.96 -2.95
N VAL A 138 20.14 1.30 -2.02
CA VAL A 138 19.70 1.13 -0.64
C VAL A 138 20.69 1.77 0.33
N GLU A 139 20.18 2.31 1.42
CA GLU A 139 20.94 2.91 2.50
C GLU A 139 20.56 2.24 3.82
N TRP A 140 21.56 2.08 4.72
CA TRP A 140 21.27 1.56 6.06
C TRP A 140 20.56 2.63 6.88
N VAL A 141 19.38 2.30 7.36
CA VAL A 141 18.55 3.19 8.18
C VAL A 141 18.27 2.52 9.52
N GLU A 142 18.43 3.27 10.59
CA GLU A 142 17.96 2.89 11.92
C GLU A 142 16.90 3.92 12.35
N GLU A 143 15.68 3.45 12.54
CA GLU A 143 14.52 4.30 12.80
C GLU A 143 13.60 3.65 13.83
N GLU A 144 13.05 4.44 14.74
CA GLU A 144 11.94 4.01 15.58
C GLU A 144 10.69 3.87 14.70
N SER A 145 9.99 2.77 14.82
CA SER A 145 8.79 2.51 14.02
C SER A 145 7.74 1.75 14.82
N TYR A 146 6.48 1.97 14.47
CA TYR A 146 5.40 1.10 14.90
C TYR A 146 5.35 -0.13 14.00
N PHE A 147 5.16 -1.29 14.64
CA PHE A 147 5.06 -2.59 13.99
C PHE A 147 3.68 -3.19 14.17
N PHE A 148 3.16 -3.79 13.12
CA PHE A 148 2.01 -4.68 13.18
C PHE A 148 2.49 -6.11 13.36
N LYS A 149 1.97 -6.82 14.37
CA LYS A 149 2.31 -8.22 14.70
C LYS A 149 1.76 -9.21 13.67
N LEU A 150 2.20 -9.09 12.42
CA LEU A 150 1.73 -9.97 11.34
C LEU A 150 2.10 -11.42 11.60
N SER A 151 3.23 -11.69 12.26
CA SER A 151 3.67 -13.02 12.65
C SER A 151 2.63 -13.77 13.50
N ALA A 152 1.93 -13.06 14.38
CA ALA A 152 0.87 -13.63 15.22
C ALA A 152 -0.39 -14.06 14.45
N TRP A 153 -0.52 -13.63 13.18
CA TRP A 153 -1.66 -13.95 12.32
C TRP A 153 -1.42 -15.13 11.38
N GLN A 154 -0.18 -15.64 11.31
CA GLN A 154 0.21 -16.69 10.37
C GLN A 154 -0.72 -17.91 10.42
N ASP A 155 -0.87 -18.53 11.59
CA ASP A 155 -1.66 -19.76 11.72
C ASP A 155 -3.15 -19.51 11.44
N LYS A 156 -3.66 -18.33 11.84
CA LYS A 156 -5.03 -17.89 11.54
C LYS A 156 -5.26 -17.75 10.04
N LEU A 157 -4.29 -17.16 9.31
CA LEU A 157 -4.36 -16.98 7.85
C LEU A 157 -4.26 -18.32 7.13
N VAL A 158 -3.33 -19.20 7.53
CA VAL A 158 -3.21 -20.55 6.94
C VAL A 158 -4.53 -21.29 7.07
N LYS A 159 -5.08 -21.33 8.29
CA LYS A 159 -6.37 -21.99 8.55
C LYS A 159 -7.51 -21.37 7.73
N PHE A 160 -7.58 -20.04 7.70
CA PHE A 160 -8.62 -19.33 6.93
C PHE A 160 -8.57 -19.70 5.44
N TYR A 161 -7.38 -19.74 4.83
CA TYR A 161 -7.23 -20.08 3.41
C TYR A 161 -7.48 -21.58 3.14
N GLU A 162 -7.21 -22.47 4.10
CA GLU A 162 -7.53 -23.88 4.01
C GLU A 162 -9.04 -24.13 4.05
N ASP A 163 -9.73 -23.41 4.95
CA ASP A 163 -11.18 -23.51 5.12
C ASP A 163 -11.95 -22.82 3.96
N ASN A 164 -11.35 -21.78 3.34
CA ASN A 164 -11.97 -20.95 2.32
C ASN A 164 -11.22 -21.04 0.98
N LYS A 165 -11.21 -22.22 0.35
CA LYS A 165 -10.43 -22.51 -0.88
C LYS A 165 -10.72 -21.57 -2.06
N LYS A 166 -11.91 -20.98 -2.12
CA LYS A 166 -12.33 -20.05 -3.18
C LYS A 166 -12.03 -18.58 -2.88
N PHE A 167 -11.45 -18.28 -1.71
CA PHE A 167 -11.12 -16.90 -1.33
C PHE A 167 -10.05 -16.27 -2.21
N ILE A 168 -9.09 -17.09 -2.65
CA ILE A 168 -8.04 -16.68 -3.60
C ILE A 168 -8.17 -17.51 -4.86
N LEU A 169 -8.29 -16.85 -6.00
CA LEU A 169 -8.39 -17.45 -7.33
C LEU A 169 -7.42 -16.77 -8.30
N PRO A 170 -6.89 -17.48 -9.29
CA PRO A 170 -6.98 -18.92 -9.52
C PRO A 170 -6.14 -19.73 -8.51
N GLU A 171 -6.25 -21.05 -8.55
CA GLU A 171 -5.57 -21.95 -7.60
C GLU A 171 -4.04 -21.77 -7.58
N SER A 172 -3.42 -21.45 -8.70
CA SER A 172 -1.98 -21.14 -8.78
C SER A 172 -1.61 -19.97 -7.85
N ARG A 173 -2.42 -18.91 -7.83
CA ARG A 173 -2.18 -17.76 -6.95
C ARG A 173 -2.44 -18.10 -5.48
N ARG A 174 -3.46 -18.92 -5.22
CA ARG A 174 -3.70 -19.43 -3.86
C ARG A 174 -2.49 -20.20 -3.35
N ASN A 175 -1.88 -21.05 -4.18
CA ASN A 175 -0.71 -21.83 -3.81
C ASN A 175 0.51 -20.94 -3.54
N GLU A 176 0.74 -19.90 -4.32
CA GLU A 176 1.80 -18.91 -4.08
C GLU A 176 1.61 -18.20 -2.72
N VAL A 177 0.42 -17.69 -2.45
CA VAL A 177 0.10 -17.03 -1.18
C VAL A 177 0.25 -17.99 -0.01
N MET A 178 -0.23 -19.23 -0.14
CA MET A 178 -0.09 -20.24 0.90
C MET A 178 1.36 -20.58 1.20
N GLN A 179 2.20 -20.71 0.16
CA GLN A 179 3.63 -20.94 0.35
C GLN A 179 4.30 -19.76 1.04
N PHE A 180 3.97 -18.54 0.63
CA PHE A 180 4.49 -17.33 1.27
C PHE A 180 4.13 -17.28 2.76
N VAL A 181 2.86 -17.47 3.10
CA VAL A 181 2.41 -17.43 4.50
C VAL A 181 3.05 -18.56 5.32
N LYS A 182 3.17 -19.77 4.76
CA LYS A 182 3.78 -20.94 5.46
C LYS A 182 5.29 -20.81 5.67
N LYS A 183 6.00 -19.99 4.88
CA LYS A 183 7.44 -19.73 5.09
C LYS A 183 7.75 -18.98 6.38
N GLY A 184 6.77 -18.35 6.97
CA GLY A 184 6.90 -17.52 8.17
C GLY A 184 6.67 -16.05 7.87
N LEU A 185 5.66 -15.48 8.53
CA LEU A 185 5.38 -14.05 8.44
C LEU A 185 6.23 -13.29 9.45
N LYS A 186 6.80 -12.16 9.03
CA LYS A 186 7.51 -11.22 9.90
C LYS A 186 6.61 -10.04 10.23
N ASP A 187 6.84 -9.41 11.37
CA ASP A 187 6.12 -8.21 11.75
C ASP A 187 6.45 -7.05 10.82
N LEU A 188 5.44 -6.25 10.49
CA LEU A 188 5.53 -5.18 9.51
C LEU A 188 5.72 -3.82 10.14
N SER A 189 6.73 -3.08 9.72
CA SER A 189 6.88 -1.66 10.03
C SER A 189 5.79 -0.85 9.31
N ILE A 190 4.94 -0.17 10.09
CA ILE A 190 3.72 0.53 9.61
C ILE A 190 3.72 2.02 9.91
N SER A 191 4.87 2.59 10.24
CA SER A 191 5.02 4.03 10.39
C SER A 191 6.39 4.50 9.91
N ARG A 192 6.52 5.82 9.70
CA ARG A 192 7.77 6.47 9.29
C ARG A 192 7.93 7.77 10.05
N THR A 193 9.21 8.16 10.28
CA THR A 193 9.61 9.46 10.81
C THR A 193 10.40 10.30 9.79
N SER A 194 10.83 9.67 8.69
CA SER A 194 11.68 10.28 7.66
C SER A 194 10.97 11.30 6.75
N PHE A 195 9.64 11.36 6.81
CA PHE A 195 8.81 12.36 6.12
C PHE A 195 7.56 12.68 6.95
N SER A 196 6.92 13.81 6.63
CA SER A 196 5.77 14.33 7.37
C SER A 196 4.44 14.26 6.62
N TRP A 197 4.49 14.03 5.32
CA TRP A 197 3.30 13.98 4.47
C TRP A 197 2.58 12.64 4.57
N GLY A 198 1.63 12.56 5.48
CA GLY A 198 0.85 11.36 5.79
C GLY A 198 -0.15 11.59 6.91
N ILE A 199 -0.79 10.52 7.35
CA ILE A 199 -1.71 10.55 8.50
C ILE A 199 -0.88 10.43 9.78
N PRO A 200 -0.90 11.43 10.68
CA PRO A 200 -0.13 11.35 11.93
C PRO A 200 -0.60 10.18 12.79
N VAL A 201 0.35 9.50 13.42
CA VAL A 201 0.04 8.47 14.43
C VAL A 201 -0.64 9.12 15.63
N PRO A 202 -1.80 8.64 16.09
CA PRO A 202 -2.47 9.15 17.28
C PRO A 202 -1.55 9.17 18.49
N LYS A 203 -1.49 10.31 19.18
CA LYS A 203 -0.64 10.57 20.37
C LYS A 203 0.88 10.56 20.12
N ASN A 204 1.34 10.39 18.88
CA ASN A 204 2.76 10.45 18.52
C ASN A 204 2.96 11.08 17.13
N ASN A 205 2.85 12.39 17.06
CA ASN A 205 2.94 13.16 15.81
C ASN A 205 4.33 13.14 15.13
N LYS A 206 5.34 12.50 15.75
CA LYS A 206 6.64 12.29 15.11
C LYS A 206 6.56 11.25 14.00
N HIS A 207 5.56 10.38 14.06
CA HIS A 207 5.34 9.31 13.10
C HIS A 207 4.14 9.61 12.22
N VAL A 208 4.22 9.21 10.96
CA VAL A 208 3.08 9.09 10.05
C VAL A 208 2.77 7.61 9.80
N ILE A 209 1.49 7.28 9.70
CA ILE A 209 1.04 5.93 9.35
C ILE A 209 1.42 5.67 7.90
N TYR A 210 2.13 4.56 7.66
CA TYR A 210 2.62 4.22 6.34
C TYR A 210 2.73 2.69 6.18
N VAL A 211 2.02 2.14 5.21
CA VAL A 211 1.86 0.68 5.02
C VAL A 211 2.11 0.26 3.57
N SER A 212 2.79 1.08 2.78
CA SER A 212 2.93 0.89 1.33
C SER A 212 3.63 -0.43 0.93
N VAL A 213 4.58 -0.91 1.72
CA VAL A 213 5.34 -2.14 1.42
C VAL A 213 4.53 -3.41 1.63
N SER A 214 3.62 -3.44 2.59
CA SER A 214 2.76 -4.59 2.84
C SER A 214 1.74 -4.82 1.73
N TYR A 215 1.49 -3.82 0.92
CA TYR A 215 0.57 -3.87 -0.20
C TYR A 215 1.01 -4.87 -1.29
N THR A 216 2.30 -4.96 -1.59
CA THR A 216 2.86 -5.88 -2.58
C THR A 216 2.89 -7.34 -2.13
N HIS A 217 2.91 -7.59 -0.83
CA HIS A 217 2.99 -8.95 -0.28
C HIS A 217 1.64 -9.52 0.16
N LEU A 218 0.69 -8.67 0.52
CA LEU A 218 -0.65 -9.09 0.97
C LEU A 218 -1.71 -9.01 -0.14
N THR A 219 -1.51 -8.18 -1.14
CA THR A 219 -2.29 -8.27 -2.36
C THR A 219 -1.61 -9.24 -3.30
N LEU A 220 -2.39 -10.16 -3.85
CA LEU A 220 -2.00 -10.96 -4.99
C LEU A 220 -1.24 -10.07 -5.98
N PRO A 221 -0.17 -10.55 -6.61
CA PRO A 221 0.49 -9.81 -7.67
C PRO A 221 -0.51 -9.54 -8.80
N THR A 222 -1.23 -8.44 -8.69
CA THR A 222 -2.11 -7.91 -9.74
C THR A 222 -1.32 -7.13 -10.77
N THR A 223 -0.04 -6.96 -10.52
CA THR A 223 0.89 -6.36 -11.46
C THR A 223 1.63 -7.45 -12.22
N TYR A 224 0.98 -7.99 -13.24
CA TYR A 224 1.75 -8.31 -14.43
C TYR A 224 2.07 -6.97 -15.08
N THR A 225 3.28 -6.51 -14.87
CA THR A 225 3.92 -5.59 -15.83
C THR A 225 4.05 -6.37 -17.13
N VAL A 226 3.26 -6.01 -18.11
CA VAL A 226 3.52 -6.29 -19.51
C VAL A 226 4.63 -5.37 -19.95
#